data_9f2228095559c2e7ebebff221fcc23cc
#
_entry.id   9f2228095559c2e7ebebff221fcc23cc
#
_cell.length_a   1.000
_cell.length_b   1.000
_cell.length_c   1.000
_cell.angle_alpha   90.00
_cell.angle_beta   90.00
_cell.angle_gamma   90.00
#
_symmetry.space_group_name_H-M   'P 1'
#
loop_
_entity.id
_entity.type
_entity.pdbx_description
1 polymer ?
#
loop_
_entity_poly.entity_id
_entity_poly.type
_entity_poly.pdbx_seq_one_letter_code
_entity_poly.pdbx_strand_id
1 'polypeptide(L)'
;MPTYATLHTNKGDIRLQLFPDQAPKTVRNFVGLADGSQEWSDPRTGEKKSTPLYDGVVFHRVIPGFMIQGGDPLGTGTGGPGYRFGDEFHPELAFDRPYLLAMANAGPGTNG
;
A
#
# COMPACT_ATOMS: atom_id res chain seq x y z
N MET A 1 15.08 9.18 -11.84
CA MET A 1 14.75 10.15 -10.79
C MET A 1 14.13 9.44 -9.60
N PRO A 2 14.50 9.79 -8.37
CA PRO A 2 13.86 9.21 -7.19
C PRO A 2 12.38 9.57 -7.14
N THR A 3 11.57 8.60 -6.72
CA THR A 3 10.13 8.77 -6.54
C THR A 3 9.83 8.68 -5.05
N TYR A 4 9.14 9.66 -4.51
CA TYR A 4 8.82 9.72 -3.09
C TYR A 4 7.32 9.85 -2.88
N ALA A 5 6.85 9.29 -1.77
CA ALA A 5 5.51 9.51 -1.26
C ALA A 5 5.60 9.95 0.20
N THR A 6 4.67 10.80 0.63
CA THR A 6 4.61 11.23 2.02
C THR A 6 3.25 10.86 2.60
N LEU A 7 3.25 10.11 3.70
CA LEU A 7 2.05 9.81 4.45
C LEU A 7 1.85 10.89 5.50
N HIS A 8 0.80 11.69 5.37
CA HIS A 8 0.46 12.72 6.34
C HIS A 8 -0.45 12.11 7.40
N THR A 9 0.12 11.81 8.56
CA THR A 9 -0.62 11.19 9.65
C THR A 9 -0.85 12.16 10.80
N ASN A 10 -1.78 11.83 11.70
CA ASN A 10 -2.01 12.63 12.89
C ASN A 10 -0.87 12.56 13.92
N LYS A 11 0.14 11.73 13.66
CA LYS A 11 1.34 11.61 14.49
C LYS A 11 2.60 12.17 13.81
N GLY A 12 2.45 12.76 12.62
CA GLY A 12 3.53 13.31 11.84
C GLY A 12 3.61 12.70 10.45
N ASP A 13 4.54 13.22 9.65
CA ASP A 13 4.73 12.78 8.28
C ASP A 13 5.70 11.61 8.19
N ILE A 14 5.40 10.66 7.31
CA ILE A 14 6.29 9.55 6.98
C ILE A 14 6.64 9.68 5.50
N ARG A 15 7.90 9.98 5.20
CA ARG A 15 8.36 10.08 3.81
C ARG A 15 8.93 8.74 3.35
N LEU A 16 8.46 8.29 2.20
CA LEU A 16 8.83 7.01 1.61
C LEU A 16 9.58 7.23 0.30
N GLN A 17 10.66 6.47 0.09
CA GLN A 17 11.25 6.33 -1.23
C GLN A 17 10.66 5.10 -1.90
N LEU A 18 10.17 5.27 -3.12
CA LEU A 18 9.60 4.19 -3.91
C LEU A 18 10.61 3.68 -4.93
N PHE A 19 10.49 2.42 -5.33
CA PHE A 19 11.43 1.77 -6.24
C PHE A 19 10.72 1.32 -7.54
N PRO A 20 10.36 2.26 -8.44
CA PRO A 20 9.60 1.93 -9.65
C PRO A 20 10.39 1.06 -10.65
N ASP A 21 11.72 1.09 -10.61
CA ASP A 21 12.54 0.28 -11.50
C ASP A 21 12.56 -1.19 -11.05
N GLN A 22 12.61 -1.43 -9.73
CA GLN A 22 12.65 -2.76 -9.15
C GLN A 22 11.26 -3.39 -8.98
N ALA A 23 10.24 -2.57 -8.74
CA ALA A 23 8.87 -3.03 -8.51
C ALA A 23 7.85 -2.15 -9.25
N PRO A 24 7.85 -2.16 -10.59
CA PRO A 24 7.05 -1.22 -11.37
C PRO A 24 5.54 -1.37 -11.18
N LYS A 25 5.03 -2.59 -11.08
CA LYS A 25 3.59 -2.82 -10.88
C LYS A 25 3.14 -2.42 -9.49
N THR A 26 3.92 -2.76 -8.48
CA THR A 26 3.63 -2.43 -7.09
C THR A 26 3.62 -0.91 -6.88
N VAL A 27 4.62 -0.21 -7.40
CA VAL A 27 4.70 1.24 -7.28
C VAL A 27 3.57 1.91 -8.06
N ARG A 28 3.27 1.45 -9.27
CA ARG A 28 2.17 1.99 -10.06
C ARG A 28 0.83 1.84 -9.35
N ASN A 29 0.59 0.68 -8.73
CA ASN A 29 -0.61 0.42 -7.94
C ASN A 29 -0.70 1.36 -6.75
N PHE A 30 0.37 1.49 -5.98
CA PHE A 30 0.39 2.34 -4.80
C PHE A 30 0.16 3.81 -5.14
N VAL A 31 0.88 4.33 -6.13
CA VAL A 31 0.74 5.73 -6.58
C VAL A 31 -0.66 5.98 -7.16
N GLY A 32 -1.16 5.06 -7.98
CA GLY A 32 -2.48 5.20 -8.58
C GLY A 32 -3.61 5.19 -7.56
N LEU A 33 -3.51 4.37 -6.53
CA LEU A 33 -4.48 4.37 -5.43
C LEU A 33 -4.34 5.63 -4.56
N ALA A 34 -3.13 6.13 -4.40
CA ALA A 34 -2.88 7.32 -3.59
C ALA A 34 -3.44 8.59 -4.24
N ASP A 35 -3.30 8.74 -5.56
CA ASP A 35 -3.73 9.94 -6.28
C ASP A 35 -5.13 9.82 -6.91
N GLY A 36 -5.73 8.64 -6.87
CA GLY A 36 -7.07 8.39 -7.41
C GLY A 36 -7.11 8.04 -8.89
N SER A 37 -5.96 7.92 -9.56
CA SER A 37 -5.91 7.58 -10.99
C SER A 37 -6.16 6.08 -11.25
N GLN A 38 -5.99 5.23 -10.25
CA GLN A 38 -6.28 3.82 -10.32
C GLN A 38 -7.69 3.55 -9.81
N GLU A 39 -8.55 2.94 -10.65
CA GLU A 39 -9.87 2.53 -10.23
C GLU A 39 -9.79 1.40 -9.19
N TRP A 40 -10.62 1.49 -8.18
CA TRP A 40 -10.75 0.48 -7.13
C TRP A 40 -12.21 0.30 -6.76
N SER A 41 -12.54 -0.85 -6.16
CA SER A 41 -13.89 -1.14 -5.69
C SER A 41 -13.97 -0.95 -4.18
N ASP A 42 -14.92 -0.13 -3.73
CA ASP A 42 -15.13 0.10 -2.30
C ASP A 42 -15.78 -1.16 -1.70
N PRO A 43 -15.10 -1.84 -0.77
CA PRO A 43 -15.64 -3.08 -0.18
C PRO A 43 -16.90 -2.86 0.66
N ARG A 44 -17.20 -1.62 1.07
CA ARG A 44 -18.41 -1.30 1.83
C ARG A 44 -19.66 -1.24 0.97
N THR A 45 -19.52 -0.82 -0.28
CA THR A 45 -20.65 -0.55 -1.17
C THR A 45 -20.61 -1.35 -2.47
N GLY A 46 -19.43 -1.88 -2.83
CA GLY A 46 -19.21 -2.51 -4.13
C GLY A 46 -19.07 -1.54 -5.29
N GLU A 47 -19.13 -0.23 -5.03
CA GLU A 47 -18.99 0.78 -6.08
C GLU A 47 -17.55 0.88 -6.55
N LYS A 48 -17.37 1.07 -7.86
CA LYS A 48 -16.08 1.42 -8.44
C LYS A 48 -15.83 2.90 -8.27
N LYS A 49 -14.62 3.24 -7.81
CA LYS A 49 -14.21 4.61 -7.53
C LYS A 49 -12.88 4.93 -8.19
N SER A 50 -12.72 6.17 -8.61
CA SER A 50 -11.46 6.74 -9.10
C SER A 50 -11.09 7.94 -8.24
N THR A 51 -11.07 7.73 -6.93
CA THR A 51 -10.72 8.72 -5.92
C THR A 51 -9.56 8.20 -5.08
N PRO A 52 -8.80 9.07 -4.38
CA PRO A 52 -7.71 8.62 -3.51
C PRO A 52 -8.21 7.63 -2.45
N LEU A 53 -7.69 6.40 -2.51
CA LEU A 53 -8.12 5.32 -1.61
C LEU A 53 -7.62 5.54 -0.19
N TYR A 54 -6.38 6.03 -0.05
CA TYR A 54 -5.72 6.07 1.26
C TYR A 54 -6.14 7.23 2.15
N ASP A 55 -6.86 8.22 1.62
CA ASP A 55 -7.31 9.36 2.41
C ASP A 55 -8.28 8.90 3.50
N GLY A 56 -7.97 9.25 4.75
CA GLY A 56 -8.78 8.89 5.91
C GLY A 56 -8.65 7.44 6.37
N VAL A 57 -7.78 6.65 5.74
CA VAL A 57 -7.56 5.24 6.11
C VAL A 57 -6.61 5.16 7.31
N VAL A 58 -6.90 4.23 8.23
CA VAL A 58 -6.14 4.09 9.47
C VAL A 58 -5.11 2.98 9.39
N PHE A 59 -4.10 3.05 10.26
CA PHE A 59 -3.25 1.90 10.54
C PHE A 59 -4.02 0.97 11.50
N HIS A 60 -4.56 -0.10 10.97
CA HIS A 60 -5.48 -0.99 11.71
C HIS A 60 -4.75 -2.10 12.48
N ARG A 61 -3.46 -2.26 12.24
CA ARG A 61 -2.66 -3.30 12.91
C ARG A 61 -1.31 -2.71 13.30
N VAL A 62 -1.00 -2.77 14.59
CA VAL A 62 0.27 -2.28 15.15
C VAL A 62 0.87 -3.38 16.00
N ILE A 63 2.07 -3.83 15.64
CA ILE A 63 2.82 -4.82 16.41
C ILE A 63 4.11 -4.16 16.88
N PRO A 64 4.22 -3.81 18.18
CA PRO A 64 5.40 -3.15 18.71
C PRO A 64 6.68 -3.95 18.44
N GLY A 65 7.73 -3.25 18.03
CA GLY A 65 9.01 -3.89 17.69
C GLY A 65 9.03 -4.65 16.38
N PHE A 66 7.93 -4.65 15.60
CA PHE A 66 7.87 -5.35 14.32
C PHE A 66 7.35 -4.45 13.18
N MET A 67 6.06 -4.09 13.19
CA MET A 67 5.50 -3.36 12.05
C MET A 67 4.20 -2.66 12.38
N ILE A 68 3.78 -1.75 11.48
CA ILE A 68 2.42 -1.22 11.41
C ILE A 68 1.87 -1.52 10.02
N GLN A 69 0.57 -1.76 9.92
CA GLN A 69 -0.11 -2.10 8.67
C GLN A 69 -1.32 -1.19 8.48
N GLY A 70 -1.48 -0.71 7.25
CA GLY A 70 -2.61 0.13 6.87
C GLY A 70 -2.95 -0.04 5.39
N GLY A 71 -3.81 0.82 4.87
CA GLY A 71 -4.18 0.84 3.45
C GLY A 71 -5.46 0.07 3.12
N ASP A 72 -6.10 -0.55 4.11
CA ASP A 72 -7.40 -1.19 3.93
C ASP A 72 -8.51 -0.15 4.12
N PRO A 73 -9.36 0.11 3.10
CA PRO A 73 -10.46 1.07 3.24
C PRO A 73 -11.45 0.72 4.36
N LEU A 74 -11.59 -0.56 4.71
CA LEU A 74 -12.41 -0.98 5.85
C LEU A 74 -11.73 -0.73 7.20
N GLY A 75 -10.41 -0.62 7.22
CA GLY A 75 -9.66 -0.47 8.46
C GLY A 75 -9.68 -1.71 9.35
N THR A 76 -9.84 -2.90 8.79
CA THR A 76 -9.99 -4.17 9.54
C THR A 76 -8.97 -5.22 9.13
N GLY A 77 -8.32 -5.05 7.99
CA GLY A 77 -7.43 -6.06 7.41
C GLY A 77 -8.13 -7.05 6.50
N THR A 78 -9.45 -6.92 6.33
CA THR A 78 -10.25 -7.83 5.51
C THR A 78 -10.72 -7.23 4.20
N GLY A 79 -10.55 -5.91 4.02
CA GLY A 79 -10.88 -5.22 2.78
C GLY A 79 -9.68 -5.11 1.84
N GLY A 80 -9.85 -4.29 0.82
CA GLY A 80 -8.82 -4.04 -0.18
C GLY A 80 -9.39 -3.29 -1.37
N PRO A 81 -8.62 -3.14 -2.45
CA PRO A 81 -9.05 -2.37 -3.63
C PRO A 81 -10.00 -3.14 -4.55
N GLY A 82 -10.32 -4.39 -4.25
CA GLY A 82 -11.20 -5.23 -5.06
C GLY A 82 -10.49 -6.02 -6.14
N TYR A 83 -9.18 -6.04 -6.16
CA TYR A 83 -8.37 -6.82 -7.09
C TYR A 83 -7.09 -7.28 -6.41
N ARG A 84 -6.37 -8.18 -7.07
CA ARG A 84 -5.07 -8.69 -6.64
C ARG A 84 -4.11 -8.67 -7.81
N PHE A 85 -2.82 -8.62 -7.51
CA PHE A 85 -1.77 -8.70 -8.53
C PHE A 85 -0.59 -9.53 -8.04
N GLY A 86 0.28 -9.91 -9.00
CA GLY A 86 1.38 -10.81 -8.74
C GLY A 86 2.52 -10.16 -7.96
N ASP A 87 3.35 -11.00 -7.39
CA ASP A 87 4.51 -10.57 -6.63
C ASP A 87 5.59 -10.01 -7.56
N GLU A 88 6.34 -9.04 -7.06
CA GLU A 88 7.51 -8.49 -7.73
C GLU A 88 8.72 -8.64 -6.80
N PHE A 89 9.64 -9.52 -7.17
CA PHE A 89 10.85 -9.76 -6.39
C PHE A 89 12.06 -9.14 -7.09
N HIS A 90 12.97 -8.59 -6.32
CA HIS A 90 14.22 -8.07 -6.83
C HIS A 90 15.33 -8.37 -5.82
N PRO A 91 16.49 -8.85 -6.27
CA PRO A 91 17.58 -9.25 -5.35
C PRO A 91 18.14 -8.08 -4.53
N GLU A 92 17.96 -6.84 -4.98
CA GLU A 92 18.38 -5.66 -4.22
C GLU A 92 17.43 -5.29 -3.09
N LEU A 93 16.18 -5.85 -3.08
CA LEU A 93 15.14 -5.52 -2.12
C LEU A 93 14.90 -6.70 -1.19
N ALA A 94 15.38 -6.59 0.04
CA ALA A 94 15.24 -7.63 1.06
C ALA A 94 14.85 -7.00 2.41
N PHE A 95 14.24 -7.81 3.28
CA PHE A 95 13.87 -7.38 4.64
C PHE A 95 15.07 -7.53 5.59
N ASP A 96 16.09 -6.73 5.35
CA ASP A 96 17.37 -6.83 6.07
C ASP A 96 17.64 -5.65 7.02
N ARG A 97 16.69 -4.72 7.13
CA ARG A 97 16.83 -3.52 7.97
C ARG A 97 15.47 -2.93 8.32
N PRO A 98 15.39 -2.05 9.35
CA PRO A 98 14.15 -1.33 9.66
C PRO A 98 13.80 -0.28 8.60
N TYR A 99 12.60 0.28 8.73
CA TYR A 99 12.06 1.36 7.90
C TYR A 99 11.81 0.94 6.44
N LEU A 100 11.32 -0.29 6.26
CA LEU A 100 10.91 -0.80 4.94
C LEU A 100 9.39 -0.79 4.81
N LEU A 101 8.92 -0.43 3.60
CA LEU A 101 7.51 -0.54 3.22
C LEU A 101 7.35 -1.76 2.32
N ALA A 102 6.37 -2.58 2.61
CA ALA A 102 6.07 -3.77 1.81
C ALA A 102 4.56 -3.96 1.66
N MET A 103 4.16 -4.69 0.62
CA MET A 103 2.77 -5.04 0.40
C MET A 103 2.34 -6.15 1.35
N ALA A 104 1.19 -5.97 2.00
CA ALA A 104 0.52 -7.05 2.70
C ALA A 104 -0.12 -8.02 1.70
N ASN A 105 -0.10 -9.31 2.01
CA ASN A 105 -0.71 -10.33 1.15
C ASN A 105 -1.12 -11.55 1.98
N ALA A 106 -1.91 -12.43 1.36
CA ALA A 106 -2.39 -13.69 1.95
C ALA A 106 -1.72 -14.91 1.30
N GLY A 107 -0.54 -14.75 0.74
CA GLY A 107 0.23 -15.78 0.04
C GLY A 107 0.65 -15.33 -1.35
N PRO A 108 1.27 -16.20 -2.16
CA PRO A 108 1.74 -15.84 -3.50
C PRO A 108 0.64 -15.30 -4.40
N GLY A 109 0.93 -14.20 -5.13
CA GLY A 109 0.02 -13.62 -6.10
C GLY A 109 -1.21 -12.92 -5.52
N THR A 110 -1.18 -12.51 -4.25
CA THR A 110 -2.34 -11.93 -3.58
C THR A 110 -2.12 -10.48 -3.11
N ASN A 111 -1.21 -9.75 -3.74
CA ASN A 111 -1.01 -8.33 -3.43
C ASN A 111 -2.26 -7.52 -3.76
N GLY A 112 -2.61 -6.61 -2.86
CA GLY A 112 -3.77 -5.77 -3.07
C GLY A 112 -4.24 -5.00 -1.87
#